data_9dfdbe137740c898bd8301367979c0a2
#
_entry.id   9dfdbe137740c898bd8301367979c0a2
#
_cell.length_a   1.000
_cell.length_b   1.000
_cell.length_c   1.000
_cell.angle_alpha   90.00
_cell.angle_beta   90.00
_cell.angle_gamma   90.00
#
_symmetry.space_group_name_H-M   'P 1'
#
loop_
_entity.id
_entity.type
_entity.pdbx_description
1 polymer ?
#
loop_
_entity_poly.entity_id
_entity_poly.type
_entity_poly.pdbx_seq_one_letter_code
_entity_poly.pdbx_strand_id
1 'polypeptide(L)'
;MIRGIPLALLALTLGAFAIGTTEFVIVGLIPTIAADLQVSLPSAGLLVSLYALGVAIGAPVLTALTGRVPRKSLLVALMVLFTLGNVIAFLAPGYTSLIVARILTGLAHGVFFSIGSIIATAVVPKEKAASAIAIMFTGLTVALVTGVPLGTFIGQHLGWRATFLAVAALGVIALLGALLFVPRSVPQSAPASFRQQLAVLAQPRLLLVYAMTALGYGGTFLAFTYLAPILQDVTGFSANAVSLVLLVYGVSVAIG
;
A
#
# COMPACT_ATOMS: atom_id res chain seq x y z
N MET A 1 20.78 -9.19 15.00
CA MET A 1 20.45 -10.12 13.89
C MET A 1 19.39 -11.09 14.36
N ILE A 2 18.18 -11.01 13.82
CA ILE A 2 17.24 -12.13 13.86
C ILE A 2 17.94 -13.20 13.01
N ARG A 3 18.25 -14.37 13.58
CA ARG A 3 19.10 -15.40 12.97
C ARG A 3 18.64 -15.70 11.54
N GLY A 4 19.37 -15.23 10.52
CA GLY A 4 19.26 -15.62 9.13
C GLY A 4 18.48 -14.70 8.19
N ILE A 5 17.78 -13.64 8.64
CA ILE A 5 17.07 -12.70 7.75
C ILE A 5 17.92 -11.46 7.48
N PRO A 6 18.22 -11.08 6.21
CA PRO A 6 18.95 -9.86 5.90
C PRO A 6 18.20 -8.60 6.37
N LEU A 7 18.89 -7.61 6.93
CA LEU A 7 18.30 -6.34 7.38
C LEU A 7 17.59 -5.59 6.22
N ALA A 8 18.10 -5.73 5.02
CA ALA A 8 17.46 -5.20 3.82
C ALA A 8 16.03 -5.75 3.64
N LEU A 9 15.82 -7.03 3.94
CA LEU A 9 14.52 -7.66 3.82
C LEU A 9 13.54 -7.13 4.88
N LEU A 10 14.02 -6.91 6.12
CA LEU A 10 13.22 -6.27 7.18
C LEU A 10 12.84 -4.83 6.81
N ALA A 11 13.75 -4.07 6.18
CA ALA A 11 13.45 -2.74 5.69
C ALA A 11 12.36 -2.74 4.61
N LEU A 12 12.39 -3.74 3.69
CA LEU A 12 11.34 -3.92 2.69
C LEU A 12 10.00 -4.31 3.33
N THR A 13 10.02 -5.21 4.32
CA THR A 13 8.81 -5.61 5.08
C THR A 13 8.19 -4.41 5.79
N LEU A 14 9.00 -3.54 6.39
CA LEU A 14 8.53 -2.32 7.03
C LEU A 14 7.94 -1.32 6.01
N GLY A 15 8.55 -1.20 4.84
CA GLY A 15 7.98 -0.42 3.73
C GLY A 15 6.63 -0.98 3.27
N ALA A 16 6.53 -2.30 3.11
CA ALA A 16 5.27 -2.97 2.78
C ALA A 16 4.20 -2.78 3.88
N PHE A 17 4.59 -2.79 5.15
CA PHE A 17 3.70 -2.48 6.27
C PHE A 17 3.17 -1.04 6.22
N ALA A 18 4.05 -0.06 5.99
CA ALA A 18 3.65 1.35 5.89
C ALA A 18 2.69 1.57 4.71
N ILE A 19 3.00 0.98 3.55
CA ILE A 19 2.16 1.06 2.34
C ILE A 19 0.82 0.37 2.56
N GLY A 20 0.80 -0.84 3.11
CA GLY A 20 -0.44 -1.56 3.40
C GLY A 20 -1.30 -0.82 4.42
N THR A 21 -0.69 -0.18 5.42
CA THR A 21 -1.43 0.63 6.39
C THR A 21 -2.13 1.80 5.69
N THR A 22 -1.43 2.58 4.85
CA THR A 22 -2.07 3.71 4.14
C THR A 22 -3.11 3.27 3.11
N GLU A 23 -2.92 2.10 2.49
CA GLU A 23 -3.85 1.54 1.52
C GLU A 23 -5.20 1.23 2.16
N PHE A 24 -5.18 0.46 3.24
CA PHE A 24 -6.40 -0.13 3.82
C PHE A 24 -7.03 0.69 4.94
N VAL A 25 -6.26 1.52 5.66
CA VAL A 25 -6.80 2.30 6.81
C VAL A 25 -7.92 3.24 6.41
N ILE A 26 -7.93 3.73 5.18
CA ILE A 26 -8.95 4.64 4.66
C ILE A 26 -10.36 4.04 4.78
N VAL A 27 -10.49 2.72 4.69
CA VAL A 27 -11.76 1.99 4.83
C VAL A 27 -12.42 2.28 6.18
N GLY A 28 -11.65 2.28 7.26
CA GLY A 28 -12.14 2.62 8.59
C GLY A 28 -12.37 4.12 8.81
N LEU A 29 -11.88 4.98 7.91
CA LEU A 29 -11.93 6.44 8.03
C LEU A 29 -12.97 7.09 7.11
N ILE A 30 -13.60 6.34 6.19
CA ILE A 30 -14.59 6.88 5.24
C ILE A 30 -15.66 7.72 5.91
N PRO A 31 -16.35 7.26 6.99
CA PRO A 31 -17.38 8.08 7.65
C PRO A 31 -16.81 9.37 8.25
N THR A 32 -15.66 9.28 8.91
CA THR A 32 -15.00 10.44 9.56
C THR A 32 -14.55 11.47 8.52
N ILE A 33 -13.97 11.02 7.40
CA ILE A 33 -13.53 11.90 6.29
C ILE A 33 -14.76 12.55 5.62
N ALA A 34 -15.80 11.77 5.35
CA ALA A 34 -17.02 12.27 4.71
C ALA A 34 -17.67 13.38 5.55
N ALA A 35 -17.76 13.18 6.86
CA ALA A 35 -18.31 14.14 7.78
C ALA A 35 -17.45 15.42 7.90
N ASP A 36 -16.12 15.27 8.06
CA ASP A 36 -15.20 16.41 8.23
C ASP A 36 -15.10 17.28 6.96
N LEU A 37 -15.02 16.64 5.79
CA LEU A 37 -14.87 17.33 4.51
C LEU A 37 -16.21 17.67 3.84
N GLN A 38 -17.34 17.35 4.48
CA GLN A 38 -18.70 17.61 3.98
C GLN A 38 -18.92 17.04 2.56
N VAL A 39 -18.44 15.81 2.33
CA VAL A 39 -18.61 15.08 1.06
C VAL A 39 -19.48 13.85 1.28
N SER A 40 -20.08 13.33 0.20
CA SER A 40 -20.88 12.11 0.28
C SER A 40 -19.99 10.87 0.58
N LEU A 41 -20.57 9.82 1.16
CA LEU A 41 -19.89 8.54 1.35
C LEU A 41 -19.30 7.97 0.03
N PRO A 42 -20.04 7.99 -1.11
CA PRO A 42 -19.44 7.62 -2.40
C PRO A 42 -18.23 8.46 -2.79
N SER A 43 -18.27 9.78 -2.57
CA SER A 43 -17.10 10.63 -2.83
C SER A 43 -15.91 10.26 -1.93
N ALA A 44 -16.14 9.99 -0.64
CA ALA A 44 -15.08 9.51 0.25
C ALA A 44 -14.55 8.13 -0.21
N GLY A 45 -15.41 7.25 -0.72
CA GLY A 45 -15.02 5.97 -1.31
C GLY A 45 -14.14 6.10 -2.56
N LEU A 46 -14.28 7.18 -3.35
CA LEU A 46 -13.38 7.44 -4.48
C LEU A 46 -11.90 7.59 -4.08
N LEU A 47 -11.61 7.95 -2.83
CA LEU A 47 -10.24 8.00 -2.32
C LEU A 47 -9.56 6.62 -2.37
N VAL A 48 -10.31 5.53 -2.19
CA VAL A 48 -9.85 4.15 -2.37
C VAL A 48 -9.62 3.85 -3.85
N SER A 49 -10.61 4.17 -4.68
CA SER A 49 -10.56 3.88 -6.13
C SER A 49 -9.44 4.64 -6.83
N LEU A 50 -9.24 5.92 -6.50
CA LEU A 50 -8.19 6.75 -7.10
C LEU A 50 -6.79 6.31 -6.65
N TYR A 51 -6.64 5.84 -5.41
CA TYR A 51 -5.40 5.19 -4.97
C TYR A 51 -5.14 3.92 -5.79
N ALA A 52 -6.13 3.03 -5.91
CA ALA A 52 -6.01 1.79 -6.68
C ALA A 52 -5.71 2.07 -8.16
N LEU A 53 -6.31 3.11 -8.74
CA LEU A 53 -5.99 3.56 -10.10
C LEU A 53 -4.54 4.06 -10.20
N GLY A 54 -4.06 4.80 -9.20
CA GLY A 54 -2.66 5.20 -9.08
C GLY A 54 -1.72 4.00 -9.06
N VAL A 55 -2.07 2.92 -8.33
CA VAL A 55 -1.31 1.66 -8.33
C VAL A 55 -1.34 1.01 -9.71
N ALA A 56 -2.53 0.85 -10.30
CA ALA A 56 -2.73 0.14 -11.56
C ALA A 56 -2.01 0.82 -12.75
N ILE A 57 -2.00 2.16 -12.79
CA ILE A 57 -1.30 2.94 -13.83
C ILE A 57 0.18 3.11 -13.46
N GLY A 58 0.46 3.38 -12.19
CA GLY A 58 1.82 3.65 -11.69
C GLY A 58 2.75 2.46 -11.91
N ALA A 59 2.30 1.24 -11.62
CA ALA A 59 3.13 0.05 -11.73
C ALA A 59 3.72 -0.12 -13.15
N PRO A 60 2.95 -0.20 -14.24
CA PRO A 60 3.52 -0.38 -15.58
C PRO A 60 4.26 0.87 -16.10
N VAL A 61 3.67 2.07 -15.92
CA VAL A 61 4.22 3.31 -16.49
C VAL A 61 5.53 3.69 -15.81
N LEU A 62 5.56 3.77 -14.50
CA LEU A 62 6.77 4.16 -13.77
C LEU A 62 7.85 3.07 -13.85
N THR A 63 7.48 1.79 -13.86
CA THR A 63 8.46 0.70 -14.06
C THR A 63 9.13 0.83 -15.44
N ALA A 64 8.38 1.15 -16.48
CA ALA A 64 8.93 1.38 -17.82
C ALA A 64 9.84 2.61 -17.87
N LEU A 65 9.42 3.73 -17.28
CA LEU A 65 10.17 4.99 -17.28
C LEU A 65 11.44 4.93 -16.42
N THR A 66 11.41 4.17 -15.33
CA THR A 66 12.50 4.09 -14.35
C THR A 66 13.41 2.88 -14.53
N GLY A 67 13.29 2.14 -15.63
CA GLY A 67 14.06 0.91 -15.88
C GLY A 67 15.58 1.07 -15.85
N ARG A 68 16.10 2.28 -16.11
CA ARG A 68 17.53 2.63 -16.05
C ARG A 68 17.99 3.15 -14.67
N VAL A 69 17.06 3.47 -13.78
CA VAL A 69 17.39 4.00 -12.44
C VAL A 69 17.90 2.88 -11.55
N PRO A 70 19.01 3.05 -10.80
CA PRO A 70 19.50 2.06 -9.85
C PRO A 70 18.41 1.66 -8.84
N ARG A 71 18.23 0.37 -8.60
CA ARG A 71 17.12 -0.19 -7.82
C ARG A 71 17.00 0.42 -6.42
N LYS A 72 18.14 0.62 -5.71
CA LYS A 72 18.14 1.30 -4.40
C LYS A 72 17.66 2.74 -4.51
N SER A 73 18.17 3.50 -5.48
CA SER A 73 17.80 4.92 -5.65
C SER A 73 16.31 5.05 -5.98
N LEU A 74 15.79 4.15 -6.80
CA LEU A 74 14.36 4.11 -7.12
C LEU A 74 13.53 3.79 -5.88
N LEU A 75 13.91 2.75 -5.11
CA LEU A 75 13.21 2.41 -3.86
C LEU A 75 13.18 3.60 -2.88
N VAL A 76 14.32 4.28 -2.71
CA VAL A 76 14.41 5.48 -1.85
C VAL A 76 13.51 6.59 -2.37
N ALA A 77 13.53 6.88 -3.67
CA ALA A 77 12.66 7.89 -4.28
C ALA A 77 11.16 7.57 -4.09
N LEU A 78 10.78 6.28 -4.21
CA LEU A 78 9.41 5.84 -3.95
C LEU A 78 9.00 6.02 -2.49
N MET A 79 9.90 5.73 -1.54
CA MET A 79 9.64 5.94 -0.12
C MET A 79 9.56 7.43 0.24
N VAL A 80 10.34 8.29 -0.42
CA VAL A 80 10.20 9.75 -0.30
C VAL A 80 8.85 10.19 -0.84
N LEU A 81 8.46 9.77 -2.04
CA LEU A 81 7.16 10.09 -2.64
C LEU A 81 6.01 9.62 -1.76
N PHE A 82 6.08 8.41 -1.22
CA PHE A 82 5.12 7.84 -0.30
C PHE A 82 4.98 8.67 0.98
N THR A 83 6.11 9.02 1.59
CA THR A 83 6.13 9.83 2.81
C THR A 83 5.57 11.22 2.57
N LEU A 84 5.99 11.90 1.49
CA LEU A 84 5.45 13.21 1.11
C LEU A 84 3.96 13.15 0.81
N GLY A 85 3.49 12.11 0.12
CA GLY A 85 2.06 11.93 -0.14
C GLY A 85 1.24 11.80 1.16
N ASN A 86 1.75 11.09 2.17
CA ASN A 86 1.09 11.01 3.47
C ASN A 86 1.17 12.31 4.28
N VAL A 87 2.26 13.09 4.15
CA VAL A 87 2.37 14.45 4.71
C VAL A 87 1.35 15.38 4.04
N ILE A 88 1.19 15.31 2.72
CA ILE A 88 0.16 16.08 1.99
C ILE A 88 -1.24 15.69 2.47
N ALA A 89 -1.50 14.39 2.70
CA ALA A 89 -2.77 13.93 3.27
C ALA A 89 -3.00 14.46 4.69
N PHE A 90 -1.98 14.48 5.54
CA PHE A 90 -2.06 15.08 6.88
C PHE A 90 -2.39 16.56 6.83
N LEU A 91 -1.73 17.31 5.94
CA LEU A 91 -1.91 18.76 5.78
C LEU A 91 -3.09 19.14 4.89
N ALA A 92 -3.83 18.16 4.36
CA ALA A 92 -4.89 18.40 3.37
C ALA A 92 -5.98 19.36 3.90
N PRO A 93 -6.13 20.56 3.31
CA PRO A 93 -7.16 21.50 3.70
C PRO A 93 -8.55 21.08 3.21
N GLY A 94 -8.65 20.16 2.24
CA GLY A 94 -9.91 19.73 1.65
C GLY A 94 -9.79 18.48 0.80
N TYR A 95 -10.90 18.09 0.22
CA TYR A 95 -11.04 16.83 -0.50
C TYR A 95 -10.10 16.68 -1.70
N THR A 96 -9.92 17.74 -2.52
CA THR A 96 -9.06 17.70 -3.71
C THR A 96 -7.60 17.42 -3.37
N SER A 97 -7.06 18.05 -2.32
CA SER A 97 -5.69 17.81 -1.87
C SER A 97 -5.50 16.39 -1.34
N LEU A 98 -6.54 15.84 -0.68
CA LEU A 98 -6.53 14.45 -0.24
C LEU A 98 -6.53 13.48 -1.44
N ILE A 99 -7.31 13.78 -2.50
CA ILE A 99 -7.25 13.01 -3.77
C ILE A 99 -5.83 12.98 -4.34
N VAL A 100 -5.19 14.15 -4.45
CA VAL A 100 -3.80 14.23 -4.96
C VAL A 100 -2.85 13.37 -4.13
N ALA A 101 -2.96 13.46 -2.80
CA ALA A 101 -2.17 12.64 -1.89
C ALA A 101 -2.38 11.14 -2.13
N ARG A 102 -3.62 10.71 -2.32
CA ARG A 102 -3.98 9.30 -2.60
C ARG A 102 -3.40 8.80 -3.92
N ILE A 103 -3.48 9.60 -4.98
CA ILE A 103 -2.87 9.25 -6.27
C ILE A 103 -1.35 9.12 -6.14
N LEU A 104 -0.68 10.07 -5.51
CA LEU A 104 0.78 10.05 -5.32
C LEU A 104 1.24 8.82 -4.52
N THR A 105 0.55 8.51 -3.43
CA THR A 105 0.86 7.32 -2.61
C THR A 105 0.57 6.02 -3.37
N GLY A 106 -0.49 5.98 -4.18
CA GLY A 106 -0.79 4.85 -5.06
C GLY A 106 0.28 4.61 -6.13
N LEU A 107 0.79 5.68 -6.76
CA LEU A 107 1.90 5.59 -7.71
C LEU A 107 3.16 4.98 -7.07
N ALA A 108 3.49 5.41 -5.84
CA ALA A 108 4.63 4.86 -5.10
C ALA A 108 4.44 3.37 -4.77
N HIS A 109 3.23 2.98 -4.34
CA HIS A 109 2.87 1.59 -4.02
C HIS A 109 3.11 0.65 -5.21
N GLY A 110 2.55 0.96 -6.38
CA GLY A 110 2.59 0.08 -7.53
C GLY A 110 4.01 -0.34 -7.94
N VAL A 111 4.96 0.59 -7.86
CA VAL A 111 6.37 0.34 -8.21
C VAL A 111 7.14 -0.28 -7.05
N PHE A 112 6.80 0.08 -5.79
CA PHE A 112 7.49 -0.43 -4.60
C PHE A 112 7.53 -1.95 -4.55
N PHE A 113 6.40 -2.63 -4.75
CA PHE A 113 6.34 -4.10 -4.68
C PHE A 113 7.10 -4.78 -5.81
N SER A 114 7.10 -4.20 -7.02
CA SER A 114 7.90 -4.69 -8.14
C SER A 114 9.40 -4.61 -7.84
N ILE A 115 9.88 -3.43 -7.44
CA ILE A 115 11.31 -3.20 -7.16
C ILE A 115 11.73 -3.89 -5.86
N GLY A 116 10.87 -3.90 -4.84
CA GLY A 116 11.10 -4.59 -3.59
C GLY A 116 11.29 -6.10 -3.78
N SER A 117 10.48 -6.73 -4.64
CA SER A 117 10.63 -8.15 -4.98
C SER A 117 11.98 -8.44 -5.65
N ILE A 118 12.43 -7.58 -6.57
CA ILE A 118 13.75 -7.71 -7.20
C ILE A 118 14.86 -7.60 -6.15
N ILE A 119 14.77 -6.63 -5.24
CA ILE A 119 15.75 -6.44 -4.17
C ILE A 119 15.71 -7.62 -3.19
N ALA A 120 14.51 -8.05 -2.78
CA ALA A 120 14.33 -9.16 -1.86
C ALA A 120 15.00 -10.45 -2.35
N THR A 121 14.83 -10.78 -3.64
CA THR A 121 15.46 -11.95 -4.25
C THR A 121 16.97 -11.78 -4.43
N ALA A 122 17.47 -10.56 -4.65
CA ALA A 122 18.87 -10.29 -4.83
C ALA A 122 19.72 -10.36 -3.53
N VAL A 123 19.07 -10.25 -2.36
CA VAL A 123 19.78 -10.27 -1.05
C VAL A 123 19.80 -11.64 -0.38
N VAL A 124 19.28 -12.67 -1.05
CA VAL A 124 19.23 -14.06 -0.56
C VAL A 124 19.73 -15.04 -1.63
N PRO A 125 20.13 -16.28 -1.27
CA PRO A 125 20.37 -17.35 -2.22
C PRO A 125 19.13 -17.66 -3.07
N LYS A 126 19.32 -18.14 -4.31
CA LYS A 126 18.23 -18.40 -5.28
C LYS A 126 17.14 -19.32 -4.72
N GLU A 127 17.53 -20.31 -3.92
CA GLU A 127 16.64 -21.28 -3.28
C GLU A 127 15.69 -20.64 -2.26
N LYS A 128 16.04 -19.46 -1.75
CA LYS A 128 15.24 -18.69 -0.78
C LYS A 128 14.48 -17.51 -1.41
N ALA A 129 14.53 -17.37 -2.73
CA ALA A 129 13.92 -16.22 -3.42
C ALA A 129 12.41 -16.08 -3.13
N ALA A 130 11.66 -17.18 -3.23
CA ALA A 130 10.22 -17.17 -2.94
C ALA A 130 9.93 -16.81 -1.47
N SER A 131 10.70 -17.35 -0.52
CA SER A 131 10.57 -17.02 0.90
C SER A 131 10.90 -15.55 1.18
N ALA A 132 11.88 -14.97 0.49
CA ALA A 132 12.23 -13.55 0.65
C ALA A 132 11.08 -12.63 0.20
N ILE A 133 10.44 -12.94 -0.94
CA ILE A 133 9.25 -12.22 -1.40
C ILE A 133 8.13 -12.39 -0.37
N ALA A 134 7.85 -13.60 0.10
CA ALA A 134 6.82 -13.86 1.10
C ALA A 134 7.06 -13.05 2.40
N ILE A 135 8.31 -13.01 2.91
CA ILE A 135 8.68 -12.20 4.08
C ILE A 135 8.40 -10.72 3.83
N MET A 136 8.75 -10.17 2.68
CA MET A 136 8.41 -8.78 2.37
C MET A 136 6.90 -8.55 2.39
N PHE A 137 6.11 -9.45 1.79
CA PHE A 137 4.65 -9.35 1.73
C PHE A 137 3.97 -9.55 3.09
N THR A 138 4.61 -10.20 4.09
CA THR A 138 4.04 -10.26 5.45
C THR A 138 3.81 -8.86 6.03
N GLY A 139 4.52 -7.83 5.54
CA GLY A 139 4.26 -6.45 5.90
C GLY A 139 2.81 -6.02 5.60
N LEU A 140 2.23 -6.42 4.46
CA LEU A 140 0.81 -6.15 4.14
C LEU A 140 -0.14 -6.88 5.10
N THR A 141 0.14 -8.15 5.39
CA THR A 141 -0.67 -8.92 6.34
C THR A 141 -0.65 -8.29 7.73
N VAL A 142 0.55 -7.92 8.21
CA VAL A 142 0.70 -7.23 9.50
C VAL A 142 -0.01 -5.87 9.49
N ALA A 143 -0.01 -5.16 8.35
CA ALA A 143 -0.76 -3.91 8.21
C ALA A 143 -2.27 -4.12 8.39
N LEU A 144 -2.85 -5.15 7.80
CA LEU A 144 -4.25 -5.49 7.98
C LEU A 144 -4.59 -5.86 9.43
N VAL A 145 -3.71 -6.62 10.10
CA VAL A 145 -3.93 -7.07 11.49
C VAL A 145 -3.76 -5.94 12.51
N THR A 146 -2.78 -5.05 12.31
CA THR A 146 -2.42 -4.05 13.33
C THR A 146 -2.52 -2.61 12.82
N GLY A 147 -1.99 -2.33 11.63
CA GLY A 147 -1.91 -0.98 11.06
C GLY A 147 -3.28 -0.37 10.81
N VAL A 148 -4.19 -1.15 10.23
CA VAL A 148 -5.55 -0.68 9.89
C VAL A 148 -6.39 -0.43 11.14
N PRO A 149 -6.52 -1.35 12.09
CA PRO A 149 -7.28 -1.10 13.31
C PRO A 149 -6.71 0.06 14.15
N LEU A 150 -5.39 0.09 14.34
CA LEU A 150 -4.73 1.17 15.09
C LEU A 150 -4.87 2.51 14.40
N GLY A 151 -4.68 2.56 13.07
CA GLY A 151 -4.84 3.79 12.31
C GLY A 151 -6.29 4.27 12.30
N THR A 152 -7.27 3.37 12.23
CA THR A 152 -8.69 3.70 12.35
C THR A 152 -8.99 4.26 13.75
N PHE A 153 -8.49 3.62 14.80
CA PHE A 153 -8.63 4.10 16.18
C PHE A 153 -8.03 5.50 16.36
N ILE A 154 -6.80 5.73 15.86
CA ILE A 154 -6.18 7.07 15.87
C ILE A 154 -7.07 8.09 15.16
N GLY A 155 -7.56 7.74 13.97
CA GLY A 155 -8.37 8.66 13.17
C GLY A 155 -9.73 8.97 13.77
N GLN A 156 -10.32 8.05 14.51
CA GLN A 156 -11.60 8.27 15.23
C GLN A 156 -11.44 9.17 16.47
N HIS A 157 -10.29 9.10 17.17
CA HIS A 157 -10.09 9.82 18.43
C HIS A 157 -9.31 11.13 18.26
N LEU A 158 -8.36 11.19 17.31
CA LEU A 158 -7.47 12.34 17.08
C LEU A 158 -7.72 13.02 15.73
N GLY A 159 -8.74 12.56 15.00
CA GLY A 159 -9.05 13.01 13.64
C GLY A 159 -8.26 12.24 12.57
N TRP A 160 -8.89 12.03 11.41
CA TRP A 160 -8.34 11.22 10.31
C TRP A 160 -6.97 11.70 9.81
N ARG A 161 -6.69 12.98 9.93
CA ARG A 161 -5.38 13.56 9.57
C ARG A 161 -4.24 12.97 10.41
N ALA A 162 -4.47 12.74 11.70
CA ALA A 162 -3.47 12.15 12.60
C ALA A 162 -3.05 10.74 12.15
N THR A 163 -3.94 9.97 11.55
CA THR A 163 -3.60 8.67 10.96
C THR A 163 -2.57 8.83 9.84
N PHE A 164 -2.74 9.78 8.93
CA PHE A 164 -1.77 10.01 7.85
C PHE A 164 -0.43 10.54 8.36
N LEU A 165 -0.41 11.30 9.46
CA LEU A 165 0.82 11.69 10.14
C LEU A 165 1.56 10.46 10.71
N ALA A 166 0.84 9.55 11.38
CA ALA A 166 1.42 8.30 11.89
C ALA A 166 1.98 7.44 10.74
N VAL A 167 1.26 7.35 9.62
CA VAL A 167 1.76 6.64 8.41
C VAL A 167 2.96 7.35 7.78
N ALA A 168 2.99 8.67 7.77
CA ALA A 168 4.17 9.43 7.31
C ALA A 168 5.40 9.13 8.17
N ALA A 169 5.23 9.04 9.50
CA ALA A 169 6.31 8.63 10.41
C ALA A 169 6.80 7.20 10.11
N LEU A 170 5.91 6.25 9.87
CA LEU A 170 6.27 4.91 9.38
C LEU A 170 7.02 4.97 8.05
N GLY A 171 6.60 5.83 7.14
CA GLY A 171 7.27 6.09 5.87
C GLY A 171 8.71 6.57 6.05
N VAL A 172 8.95 7.50 6.99
CA VAL A 172 10.30 7.97 7.35
C VAL A 172 11.15 6.81 7.88
N ILE A 173 10.61 5.98 8.79
CA ILE A 173 11.35 4.83 9.35
C ILE A 173 11.69 3.84 8.24
N ALA A 174 10.76 3.53 7.35
CA ALA A 174 10.98 2.65 6.20
C ALA A 174 12.01 3.24 5.22
N LEU A 175 11.97 4.55 4.96
CA LEU A 175 12.95 5.29 4.15
C LEU A 175 14.36 5.18 4.74
N LEU A 176 14.51 5.41 6.04
CA LEU A 176 15.77 5.25 6.74
C LEU A 176 16.28 3.80 6.67
N GLY A 177 15.39 2.83 6.85
CA GLY A 177 15.70 1.41 6.67
C GLY A 177 16.21 1.10 5.27
N ALA A 178 15.56 1.62 4.23
CA ALA A 178 15.98 1.46 2.83
C ALA A 178 17.35 2.11 2.56
N LEU A 179 17.58 3.30 3.09
CA LEU A 179 18.86 4.02 2.95
C LEU A 179 20.03 3.26 3.61
N LEU A 180 19.81 2.73 4.81
CA LEU A 180 20.86 2.13 5.64
C LEU A 180 21.15 0.67 5.23
N PHE A 181 20.12 -0.14 4.96
CA PHE A 181 20.25 -1.58 4.88
C PHE A 181 20.15 -2.15 3.48
N VAL A 182 19.52 -1.45 2.50
CA VAL A 182 19.47 -1.94 1.12
C VAL A 182 20.83 -1.73 0.46
N PRO A 183 21.45 -2.76 -0.16
CA PRO A 183 22.73 -2.63 -0.83
C PRO A 183 22.64 -1.75 -2.08
N ARG A 184 23.76 -1.05 -2.38
CA ARG A 184 23.85 -0.23 -3.61
C ARG A 184 23.99 -1.07 -4.88
N SER A 185 24.58 -2.24 -4.77
CA SER A 185 24.89 -3.15 -5.89
C SER A 185 23.79 -4.20 -6.09
N VAL A 186 22.55 -3.76 -6.39
CA VAL A 186 21.48 -4.69 -6.81
C VAL A 186 21.59 -4.89 -8.32
N PRO A 187 21.63 -6.16 -8.82
CA PRO A 187 21.71 -6.43 -10.24
C PRO A 187 20.59 -5.75 -11.03
N GLN A 188 20.93 -5.09 -12.13
CA GLN A 188 19.98 -4.52 -13.07
C GLN A 188 19.89 -5.41 -14.29
N SER A 189 18.70 -5.93 -14.58
CA SER A 189 18.40 -6.51 -15.89
C SER A 189 18.25 -5.39 -16.93
N ALA A 190 18.61 -5.67 -18.18
CA ALA A 190 18.33 -4.73 -19.27
C ALA A 190 16.84 -4.36 -19.28
N PRO A 191 16.50 -3.06 -19.37
CA PRO A 191 15.12 -2.63 -19.36
C PRO A 191 14.40 -3.20 -20.58
N ALA A 192 13.30 -3.93 -20.37
CA ALA A 192 12.41 -4.34 -21.45
C ALA A 192 11.79 -3.09 -22.08
N SER A 193 11.70 -3.04 -23.40
CA SER A 193 11.05 -1.95 -24.10
C SER A 193 9.56 -1.88 -23.70
N PHE A 194 8.98 -0.66 -23.71
CA PHE A 194 7.57 -0.46 -23.41
C PHE A 194 6.66 -1.37 -24.28
N ARG A 195 7.02 -1.52 -25.57
CA ARG A 195 6.31 -2.43 -26.50
C ARG A 195 6.37 -3.89 -26.06
N GLN A 196 7.51 -4.36 -25.55
CA GLN A 196 7.64 -5.72 -25.02
C GLN A 196 6.80 -5.91 -23.76
N GLN A 197 6.75 -4.93 -22.87
CA GLN A 197 5.92 -4.98 -21.67
C GLN A 197 4.42 -5.03 -22.04
N LEU A 198 3.97 -4.19 -22.98
CA LEU A 198 2.60 -4.23 -23.48
C LEU A 198 2.26 -5.57 -24.17
N ALA A 199 3.18 -6.14 -24.94
CA ALA A 199 2.98 -7.44 -25.59
C ALA A 199 2.80 -8.58 -24.55
N VAL A 200 3.51 -8.52 -23.43
CA VAL A 200 3.31 -9.47 -22.33
C VAL A 200 1.94 -9.27 -21.67
N LEU A 201 1.57 -8.01 -21.37
CA LEU A 201 0.27 -7.70 -20.77
C LEU A 201 -0.92 -8.10 -21.65
N ALA A 202 -0.76 -8.03 -22.97
CA ALA A 202 -1.80 -8.37 -23.96
C ALA A 202 -1.96 -9.89 -24.20
N GLN A 203 -1.17 -10.76 -23.54
CA GLN A 203 -1.32 -12.20 -23.71
C GLN A 203 -2.70 -12.68 -23.21
N PRO A 204 -3.46 -13.47 -24.01
CA PRO A 204 -4.83 -13.88 -23.65
C PRO A 204 -4.92 -14.61 -22.31
N ARG A 205 -3.91 -15.43 -21.98
CA ARG A 205 -3.85 -16.13 -20.69
C ARG A 205 -3.73 -15.17 -19.51
N LEU A 206 -2.90 -14.12 -19.63
CA LEU A 206 -2.74 -13.09 -18.60
C LEU A 206 -3.99 -12.21 -18.49
N LEU A 207 -4.62 -11.86 -19.62
CA LEU A 207 -5.89 -11.11 -19.62
C LEU A 207 -6.98 -11.89 -18.89
N LEU A 208 -7.06 -13.20 -19.07
CA LEU A 208 -8.00 -14.04 -18.33
C LEU A 208 -7.71 -14.02 -16.82
N VAL A 209 -6.44 -14.16 -16.41
CA VAL A 209 -6.04 -14.08 -15.01
C VAL A 209 -6.39 -12.71 -14.42
N TYR A 210 -6.13 -11.62 -15.15
CA TYR A 210 -6.50 -10.27 -14.70
C TYR A 210 -8.01 -10.12 -14.56
N ALA A 211 -8.80 -10.63 -15.51
CA ALA A 211 -10.25 -10.60 -15.43
C ALA A 211 -10.78 -11.40 -14.23
N MET A 212 -10.25 -12.60 -13.99
CA MET A 212 -10.62 -13.40 -12.82
C MET A 212 -10.26 -12.69 -11.51
N THR A 213 -9.06 -12.09 -11.43
CA THR A 213 -8.62 -11.33 -10.25
C THR A 213 -9.49 -10.08 -10.06
N ALA A 214 -9.78 -9.33 -11.14
CA ALA A 214 -10.60 -8.12 -11.09
C ALA A 214 -12.03 -8.44 -10.60
N LEU A 215 -12.64 -9.51 -11.10
CA LEU A 215 -13.99 -9.90 -10.71
C LEU A 215 -14.03 -10.46 -9.29
N GLY A 216 -13.13 -11.38 -8.96
CA GLY A 216 -13.12 -12.03 -7.65
C GLY A 216 -12.69 -11.08 -6.53
N TYR A 217 -11.53 -10.44 -6.70
CA TYR A 217 -11.00 -9.52 -5.70
C TYR A 217 -11.76 -8.20 -5.64
N GLY A 218 -12.20 -7.70 -6.81
CA GLY A 218 -12.96 -6.45 -6.91
C GLY A 218 -14.29 -6.51 -6.15
N GLY A 219 -15.02 -7.62 -6.23
CA GLY A 219 -16.25 -7.81 -5.46
C GLY A 219 -16.03 -7.79 -3.95
N THR A 220 -15.01 -8.52 -3.48
CA THR A 220 -14.61 -8.53 -2.06
C THR A 220 -14.17 -7.12 -1.60
N PHE A 221 -13.40 -6.43 -2.43
CA PHE A 221 -12.88 -5.10 -2.10
C PHE A 221 -13.96 -4.02 -2.07
N LEU A 222 -15.02 -4.17 -2.89
CA LEU A 222 -16.18 -3.29 -2.85
C LEU A 222 -16.87 -3.36 -1.49
N ALA A 223 -17.16 -4.57 -1.00
CA ALA A 223 -17.77 -4.77 0.32
C ALA A 223 -16.85 -4.27 1.43
N PHE A 224 -15.55 -4.56 1.36
CA PHE A 224 -14.56 -4.10 2.32
C PHE A 224 -14.46 -2.57 2.36
N THR A 225 -14.49 -1.88 1.22
CA THR A 225 -14.41 -0.41 1.14
C THR A 225 -15.51 0.27 1.95
N TYR A 226 -16.72 -0.28 1.93
CA TYR A 226 -17.86 0.30 2.64
C TYR A 226 -18.17 -0.41 3.96
N LEU A 227 -17.26 -1.22 4.48
CA LEU A 227 -17.47 -1.99 5.71
C LEU A 227 -17.79 -1.08 6.91
N ALA A 228 -17.05 0.02 7.10
CA ALA A 228 -17.27 0.93 8.21
C ALA A 228 -18.64 1.65 8.14
N PRO A 229 -19.06 2.25 7.00
CA PRO A 229 -20.42 2.76 6.86
C PRO A 229 -21.51 1.70 7.07
N ILE A 230 -21.35 0.50 6.53
CA ILE A 230 -22.32 -0.60 6.70
C ILE A 230 -22.46 -0.95 8.20
N LEU A 231 -21.36 -1.08 8.91
CA LEU A 231 -21.38 -1.39 10.33
C LEU A 231 -22.03 -0.28 11.17
N GLN A 232 -21.81 0.98 10.82
CA GLN A 232 -22.35 2.10 11.57
C GLN A 232 -23.80 2.40 11.21
N ASP A 233 -24.11 2.53 9.92
CA ASP A 233 -25.40 3.06 9.45
C ASP A 233 -26.48 1.97 9.33
N VAL A 234 -26.08 0.71 9.07
CA VAL A 234 -27.01 -0.40 8.88
C VAL A 234 -27.12 -1.27 10.13
N THR A 235 -25.99 -1.62 10.77
CA THR A 235 -26.00 -2.50 11.95
C THR A 235 -25.93 -1.75 13.28
N GLY A 236 -25.75 -0.43 13.28
CA GLY A 236 -25.74 0.39 14.48
C GLY A 236 -24.51 0.23 15.37
N PHE A 237 -23.40 -0.27 14.83
CA PHE A 237 -22.16 -0.41 15.60
C PHE A 237 -21.54 0.97 15.90
N SER A 238 -20.98 1.10 17.11
CA SER A 238 -20.22 2.30 17.45
C SER A 238 -18.94 2.42 16.63
N ALA A 239 -18.42 3.63 16.45
CA ALA A 239 -17.15 3.87 15.77
C ALA A 239 -16.00 3.01 16.37
N ASN A 240 -15.95 2.89 17.70
CA ASN A 240 -14.94 2.05 18.38
C ASN A 240 -15.07 0.56 18.02
N ALA A 241 -16.29 0.06 17.85
CA ALA A 241 -16.52 -1.32 17.46
C ALA A 241 -15.99 -1.61 16.03
N VAL A 242 -16.02 -0.61 15.13
CA VAL A 242 -15.46 -0.75 13.77
C VAL A 242 -13.98 -1.11 13.81
N SER A 243 -13.18 -0.46 14.66
CA SER A 243 -11.75 -0.77 14.79
C SER A 243 -11.52 -2.22 15.25
N LEU A 244 -12.36 -2.73 16.16
CA LEU A 244 -12.29 -4.12 16.62
C LEU A 244 -12.71 -5.11 15.53
N VAL A 245 -13.75 -4.80 14.76
CA VAL A 245 -14.18 -5.64 13.62
C VAL A 245 -13.08 -5.68 12.55
N LEU A 246 -12.42 -4.56 12.27
CA LEU A 246 -11.27 -4.52 11.35
C LEU A 246 -10.07 -5.35 11.87
N LEU A 247 -9.85 -5.40 13.19
CA LEU A 247 -8.86 -6.29 13.79
C LEU A 247 -9.21 -7.76 13.55
N VAL A 248 -10.45 -8.15 13.81
CA VAL A 248 -10.94 -9.53 13.57
C VAL A 248 -10.81 -9.88 12.09
N TYR A 249 -11.20 -8.97 11.20
CA TYR A 249 -11.03 -9.14 9.75
C TYR A 249 -9.55 -9.36 9.37
N GLY A 250 -8.65 -8.51 9.87
CA GLY A 250 -7.21 -8.64 9.60
C GLY A 250 -6.63 -9.97 10.08
N VAL A 251 -7.00 -10.39 11.30
CA VAL A 251 -6.59 -11.71 11.84
C VAL A 251 -7.12 -12.85 10.97
N SER A 252 -8.38 -12.77 10.54
CA SER A 252 -8.98 -13.79 9.66
C SER A 252 -8.24 -13.90 8.32
N VAL A 253 -7.88 -12.78 7.71
CA VAL A 253 -7.06 -12.74 6.48
C VAL A 253 -5.66 -13.30 6.71
N ALA A 254 -5.08 -13.12 7.89
CA ALA A 254 -3.74 -13.64 8.21
C ALA A 254 -3.73 -15.18 8.43
N ILE A 255 -4.86 -15.77 8.81
CA ILE A 255 -5.01 -17.21 9.03
C ILE A 255 -5.38 -17.94 7.74
N GLY A 256 -6.23 -17.35 6.87
CA GLY A 256 -6.70 -17.92 5.60
C GLY A 256 -5.73 -17.76 4.47
#